data_f1cd753fdef036063cbe93e363746237
#
_entry.id   f1cd753fdef036063cbe93e363746237
#
_cell.length_a   1.000
_cell.length_b   1.000
_cell.length_c   1.000
_cell.angle_alpha   90.00
_cell.angle_beta   90.00
_cell.angle_gamma   90.00
#
_symmetry.space_group_name_H-M   'P 1'
#
loop_
_entity.id
_entity.type
_entity.pdbx_description
1 polymer ?
#
loop_
_entity_poly.entity_id
_entity_poly.type
_entity_poly.pdbx_seq_one_letter_code
_entity_poly.pdbx_strand_id
1 'polypeptide(L)'
;MKQLQFLIKPAAGHCNMRCHYCFYRDEQQNRTDAEDCMMSLATAETLIRRCFAELDKGGFVSFAFQGGEPTLAGLDFFHFFTQTVRKYNQKRVTVQYAIQTNGLAITEEWAEFFSKEHFLVGISLDG
;
A
#
# COMPACT_ATOMS: atom_id res chain seq x y z
N MET A 1 -8.78 -7.13 -16.63
CA MET A 1 -8.37 -7.95 -15.48
C MET A 1 -9.37 -7.79 -14.37
N LYS A 2 -9.81 -8.88 -13.80
CA LYS A 2 -10.86 -8.81 -12.81
C LYS A 2 -10.36 -8.64 -11.39
N GLN A 3 -9.14 -9.00 -11.12
CA GLN A 3 -8.64 -8.80 -9.78
C GLN A 3 -7.13 -8.64 -9.77
N LEU A 4 -6.66 -7.87 -8.81
CA LEU A 4 -5.26 -7.63 -8.60
C LEU A 4 -4.96 -7.68 -7.13
N GLN A 5 -3.76 -8.09 -6.78
CA GLN A 5 -3.31 -8.10 -5.40
C GLN A 5 -1.94 -7.48 -5.35
N PHE A 6 -1.75 -6.57 -4.42
CA PHE A 6 -0.47 -5.91 -4.25
C PHE A 6 0.06 -6.13 -2.85
N LEU A 7 1.35 -6.43 -2.78
CA LEU A 7 2.04 -6.48 -1.52
C LEU A 7 2.94 -5.26 -1.50
N ILE A 8 2.69 -4.33 -0.61
CA ILE A 8 3.35 -3.04 -0.61
C ILE A 8 4.18 -2.88 0.64
N LYS A 9 5.42 -2.45 0.47
CA LYS A 9 6.33 -2.22 1.58
C LYS A 9 6.70 -0.76 1.60
N PRO A 10 5.83 0.09 2.13
CA PRO A 10 6.03 1.54 2.02
C PRO A 10 7.22 2.04 2.82
N ALA A 11 7.64 1.30 3.83
CA ALA A 11 8.77 1.68 4.65
C ALA A 11 9.66 0.46 4.82
N ALA A 12 10.23 0.02 3.75
CA ALA A 12 10.91 -1.25 3.74
C ALA A 12 12.28 -1.25 4.40
N GLY A 13 12.81 -0.13 4.70
CA GLY A 13 14.11 -0.09 5.27
C GLY A 13 15.11 -0.18 4.18
N HIS A 14 16.04 -1.05 4.23
CA HIS A 14 17.01 -1.06 3.28
C HIS A 14 16.73 -1.78 2.10
N CYS A 15 16.60 -1.43 1.11
CA CYS A 15 16.77 -2.12 -0.04
C CYS A 15 16.04 -3.29 -0.42
N ASN A 16 15.05 -3.60 0.24
CA ASN A 16 14.26 -4.70 -0.17
C ASN A 16 13.15 -4.29 -1.03
N MET A 17 13.26 -3.13 -1.57
CA MET A 17 12.18 -2.61 -2.31
C MET A 17 11.88 -3.37 -3.56
N ARG A 18 12.85 -4.01 -4.10
CA ARG A 18 12.59 -4.69 -5.36
C ARG A 18 11.61 -5.82 -5.22
N CYS A 19 11.26 -6.17 -4.03
CA CYS A 19 10.29 -7.21 -3.86
C CYS A 19 8.89 -6.73 -3.93
N HIS A 20 8.69 -5.47 -4.02
CA HIS A 20 7.41 -4.94 -3.85
C HIS A 20 6.48 -5.12 -4.94
N TYR A 21 6.90 -5.05 -6.12
CA TYR A 21 5.98 -4.92 -7.20
C TYR A 21 6.10 -6.04 -8.13
N CYS A 22 5.66 -7.18 -7.72
CA CYS A 22 5.76 -8.29 -8.60
C CYS A 22 5.07 -8.04 -9.90
N PHE A 23 4.06 -7.20 -9.90
CA PHE A 23 3.36 -6.94 -11.13
C PHE A 23 4.08 -5.98 -12.02
N TYR A 24 4.96 -5.19 -11.47
CA TYR A 24 5.59 -4.17 -12.22
C TYR A 24 7.07 -4.34 -12.23
N ARG A 25 7.51 -5.47 -12.64
CA ARG A 25 8.91 -5.72 -12.65
C ARG A 25 9.68 -4.73 -13.45
N ASP A 26 9.07 -4.26 -14.50
CA ASP A 26 9.77 -3.31 -15.34
C ASP A 26 10.02 -2.02 -14.61
N GLU A 27 9.04 -1.60 -13.85
CA GLU A 27 9.23 -0.39 -13.12
C GLU A 27 10.21 -0.56 -12.04
N GLN A 28 10.27 -1.72 -11.47
CA GLN A 28 11.20 -1.94 -10.42
C GLN A 28 12.61 -1.72 -10.83
N GLN A 29 12.89 -2.03 -12.03
CA GLN A 29 14.21 -1.88 -12.46
C GLN A 29 14.67 -0.48 -12.45
N ASN A 30 13.76 0.40 -12.54
CA ASN A 30 14.11 1.78 -12.55
C ASN A 30 14.23 2.39 -11.22
N ARG A 31 13.92 1.68 -10.19
CA ARG A 31 13.98 2.23 -8.95
C ARG A 31 15.19 1.95 -8.37
N THR A 32 16.14 2.52 -8.54
CA THR A 32 17.32 2.14 -8.04
C THR A 32 17.75 2.90 -6.88
N ASP A 33 17.08 3.86 -6.52
CA ASP A 33 17.42 4.64 -5.45
C ASP A 33 17.13 3.98 -4.21
N ALA A 34 17.75 3.00 -3.95
CA ALA A 34 17.49 2.24 -2.79
C ALA A 34 17.86 2.93 -1.53
N GLU A 35 18.63 3.93 -1.60
CA GLU A 35 19.02 4.57 -0.37
C GLU A 35 17.81 5.17 0.29
N ASP A 36 16.81 5.48 -0.45
CA ASP A 36 15.59 5.98 0.15
C ASP A 36 14.59 4.88 0.06
N CYS A 37 14.39 4.18 1.08
CA CYS A 37 13.54 3.02 1.04
C CYS A 37 12.09 3.31 1.34
N MET A 38 11.73 4.56 1.46
CA MET A 38 10.33 4.90 1.64
C MET A 38 9.67 5.09 0.29
N MET A 39 8.45 4.63 0.18
CA MET A 39 7.69 4.84 -1.03
C MET A 39 7.24 6.28 -1.10
N SER A 40 7.50 6.94 -2.22
CA SER A 40 7.08 8.32 -2.37
C SER A 40 5.61 8.38 -2.72
N LEU A 41 5.02 9.54 -2.49
CA LEU A 41 3.62 9.72 -2.85
C LEU A 41 3.42 9.61 -4.35
N ALA A 42 4.39 10.08 -5.12
CA ALA A 42 4.27 9.98 -6.57
C ALA A 42 4.28 8.53 -7.02
N THR A 43 5.10 7.70 -6.38
CA THR A 43 5.13 6.29 -6.72
C THR A 43 3.82 5.63 -6.36
N ALA A 44 3.29 5.97 -5.19
CA ALA A 44 2.01 5.40 -4.77
C ALA A 44 0.91 5.79 -5.73
N GLU A 45 0.88 7.04 -6.16
CA GLU A 45 -0.15 7.47 -7.09
C GLU A 45 -0.03 6.76 -8.43
N THR A 46 1.18 6.57 -8.91
CA THR A 46 1.39 5.86 -10.17
C THR A 46 0.90 4.42 -10.07
N LEU A 47 1.20 3.77 -8.95
CA LEU A 47 0.77 2.42 -8.73
C LEU A 47 -0.76 2.34 -8.76
N ILE A 48 -1.42 3.24 -8.04
CA ILE A 48 -2.86 3.23 -7.95
C ILE A 48 -3.49 3.53 -9.30
N ARG A 49 -2.97 4.50 -10.01
CA ARG A 49 -3.49 4.87 -11.31
C ARG A 49 -3.41 3.69 -12.28
N ARG A 50 -2.28 3.01 -12.29
CA ARG A 50 -2.11 1.87 -13.16
C ARG A 50 -3.00 0.70 -12.76
N CYS A 51 -3.15 0.52 -11.46
CA CYS A 51 -4.01 -0.52 -10.95
C CYS A 51 -5.43 -0.36 -11.50
N PHE A 52 -5.98 0.83 -11.38
CA PHE A 52 -7.35 1.02 -11.82
C PHE A 52 -7.49 1.09 -13.33
N ALA A 53 -6.41 1.39 -14.03
CA ALA A 53 -6.45 1.32 -15.48
C ALA A 53 -6.55 -0.13 -15.95
N GLU A 54 -5.96 -1.05 -15.20
CA GLU A 54 -5.95 -2.45 -15.59
C GLU A 54 -7.20 -3.20 -15.15
N LEU A 55 -7.86 -2.71 -14.12
CA LEU A 55 -9.00 -3.45 -13.59
C LEU A 55 -10.25 -3.20 -14.38
N ASP A 56 -11.08 -4.22 -14.46
CA ASP A 56 -12.37 -4.12 -15.11
C ASP A 56 -13.39 -3.56 -14.15
N LYS A 57 -14.46 -3.04 -14.70
CA LYS A 57 -15.54 -2.50 -13.91
C LYS A 57 -16.06 -3.58 -12.96
N GLY A 58 -16.23 -3.23 -11.72
CA GLY A 58 -16.71 -4.18 -10.73
C GLY A 58 -15.69 -5.19 -10.27
N GLY A 59 -14.44 -4.99 -10.60
CA GLY A 59 -13.39 -5.92 -10.19
C GLY A 59 -13.04 -5.84 -8.73
N PHE A 60 -11.87 -6.38 -8.39
CA PHE A 60 -11.44 -6.45 -7.00
C PHE A 60 -9.96 -6.17 -6.91
N VAL A 61 -9.55 -5.42 -5.91
CA VAL A 61 -8.14 -5.21 -5.65
C VAL A 61 -7.86 -5.28 -4.15
N SER A 62 -6.75 -5.86 -3.79
CA SER A 62 -6.31 -5.95 -2.42
C SER A 62 -4.96 -5.29 -2.30
N PHE A 63 -4.83 -4.38 -1.34
CA PHE A 63 -3.56 -3.74 -1.04
C PHE A 63 -3.15 -4.19 0.36
N ALA A 64 -2.07 -4.94 0.44
CA ALA A 64 -1.55 -5.44 1.70
C ALA A 64 -0.23 -4.74 2.00
N PHE A 65 -0.14 -4.09 3.14
CA PHE A 65 1.05 -3.36 3.54
C PHE A 65 1.82 -4.16 4.56
N GLN A 66 3.08 -4.42 4.26
CA GLN A 66 3.92 -5.13 5.22
C GLN A 66 5.38 -4.90 4.87
N GLY A 67 6.26 -5.62 5.52
CA GLY A 67 7.69 -5.48 5.26
C GLY A 67 8.26 -4.32 6.04
N GLY A 68 9.32 -4.53 6.80
CA GLY A 68 9.78 -3.55 7.72
C GLY A 68 8.64 -3.23 8.67
N GLU A 69 8.44 -1.98 8.93
CA GLU A 69 7.29 -1.56 9.73
C GLU A 69 6.52 -0.51 8.92
N PRO A 70 5.39 -0.89 8.33
CA PRO A 70 4.68 0.01 7.41
C PRO A 70 4.26 1.33 8.04
N THR A 71 3.97 1.35 9.34
CA THR A 71 3.54 2.59 9.96
C THR A 71 4.61 3.65 9.96
N LEU A 72 5.87 3.27 9.71
CA LEU A 72 6.92 4.27 9.61
C LEU A 72 6.74 5.20 8.43
N ALA A 73 5.94 4.80 7.46
CA ALA A 73 5.66 5.69 6.34
C ALA A 73 4.79 6.87 6.77
N GLY A 74 4.13 6.75 7.92
CA GLY A 74 3.37 7.85 8.48
C GLY A 74 1.90 7.79 8.10
N LEU A 75 1.07 8.28 9.01
CA LEU A 75 -0.36 8.25 8.79
C LEU A 75 -0.75 9.06 7.55
N ASP A 76 -0.02 10.15 7.28
CA ASP A 76 -0.33 10.97 6.11
C ASP A 76 -0.17 10.20 4.81
N PHE A 77 0.82 9.30 4.77
CA PHE A 77 0.99 8.47 3.59
C PHE A 77 -0.26 7.61 3.35
N PHE A 78 -0.78 7.03 4.41
CA PHE A 78 -1.94 6.16 4.28
C PHE A 78 -3.21 6.95 3.96
N HIS A 79 -3.34 8.16 4.51
CA HIS A 79 -4.45 9.02 4.12
C HIS A 79 -4.37 9.34 2.62
N PHE A 80 -3.19 9.68 2.17
CA PHE A 80 -3.00 9.97 0.75
C PHE A 80 -3.36 8.76 -0.09
N PHE A 81 -2.92 7.58 0.35
CA PHE A 81 -3.15 6.35 -0.42
C PHE A 81 -4.65 6.09 -0.58
N THR A 82 -5.37 6.12 0.52
CA THR A 82 -6.80 5.80 0.45
C THR A 82 -7.59 6.86 -0.31
N GLN A 83 -7.19 8.11 -0.18
CA GLN A 83 -7.86 9.16 -0.93
C GLN A 83 -7.59 9.05 -2.42
N THR A 84 -6.37 8.68 -2.76
CA THR A 84 -6.00 8.51 -4.16
C THR A 84 -6.74 7.32 -4.77
N VAL A 85 -6.91 6.26 -3.99
CA VAL A 85 -7.68 5.11 -4.44
C VAL A 85 -9.11 5.56 -4.77
N ARG A 86 -9.73 6.33 -3.89
CA ARG A 86 -11.08 6.80 -4.17
C ARG A 86 -11.13 7.65 -5.42
N LYS A 87 -10.11 8.46 -5.63
CA LYS A 87 -10.08 9.34 -6.77
C LYS A 87 -10.06 8.56 -8.09
N TYR A 88 -9.28 7.49 -8.13
CA TYR A 88 -9.13 6.74 -9.37
C TYR A 88 -10.14 5.59 -9.52
N ASN A 89 -10.88 5.26 -8.46
CA ASN A 89 -11.79 4.12 -8.52
C ASN A 89 -13.12 4.55 -9.10
N GLN A 90 -13.17 4.67 -10.40
CA GLN A 90 -14.40 5.06 -11.06
C GLN A 90 -15.12 3.87 -11.67
N LYS A 91 -14.58 2.69 -11.48
CA LYS A 91 -15.16 1.47 -12.03
C LYS A 91 -15.86 0.64 -10.98
N ARG A 92 -16.05 1.21 -9.80
CA ARG A 92 -16.72 0.53 -8.68
C ARG A 92 -16.04 -0.77 -8.34
N VAL A 93 -14.73 -0.72 -8.31
CA VAL A 93 -13.93 -1.87 -7.92
C VAL A 93 -14.03 -2.02 -6.41
N THR A 94 -14.12 -3.26 -5.94
CA THR A 94 -14.08 -3.53 -4.52
C THR A 94 -12.63 -3.47 -4.06
N VAL A 95 -12.38 -2.70 -3.02
CA VAL A 95 -11.02 -2.50 -2.52
C VAL A 95 -10.91 -3.06 -1.12
N GLN A 96 -9.86 -3.82 -0.88
CA GLN A 96 -9.59 -4.34 0.45
C GLN A 96 -8.22 -3.91 0.88
N TYR A 97 -8.08 -3.47 2.13
CA TYR A 97 -6.80 -3.06 2.68
C TYR A 97 -6.43 -3.98 3.83
N ALA A 98 -5.15 -4.29 3.92
CA ALA A 98 -4.63 -5.05 5.05
C ALA A 98 -3.27 -4.49 5.43
N ILE A 99 -2.91 -4.59 6.69
CA ILE A 99 -1.61 -4.14 7.15
C ILE A 99 -1.10 -5.09 8.21
N GLN A 100 0.19 -5.39 8.15
CA GLN A 100 0.86 -6.20 9.15
C GLN A 100 1.84 -5.28 9.85
N THR A 101 1.70 -5.10 11.16
CA THR A 101 2.48 -4.12 11.88
C THR A 101 2.89 -4.67 13.23
N ASN A 102 3.94 -4.11 13.83
CA ASN A 102 4.32 -4.51 15.18
C ASN A 102 3.46 -3.82 16.24
N GLY A 103 2.61 -2.91 15.83
CA GLY A 103 1.65 -2.29 16.74
C GLY A 103 2.20 -1.15 17.57
N LEU A 104 3.50 -0.90 17.51
CA LEU A 104 4.08 0.08 18.43
C LEU A 104 3.67 1.51 18.14
N ALA A 105 3.40 1.83 16.91
CA ALA A 105 3.05 3.19 16.54
C ALA A 105 1.56 3.45 16.54
N ILE A 106 0.76 2.44 16.85
CA ILE A 106 -0.67 2.60 16.71
C ILE A 106 -1.20 3.47 17.85
N THR A 107 -1.70 4.62 17.48
CA THR A 107 -2.36 5.53 18.40
C THR A 107 -3.83 5.49 18.14
N GLU A 108 -4.57 6.29 18.89
CA GLU A 108 -5.99 6.39 18.68
C GLU A 108 -6.30 6.88 17.27
N GLU A 109 -5.48 7.79 16.78
CA GLU A 109 -5.63 8.33 15.44
C GLU A 109 -5.47 7.26 14.37
N TRP A 110 -4.46 6.38 14.56
CA TRP A 110 -4.27 5.27 13.66
C TRP A 110 -5.45 4.31 13.72
N ALA A 111 -5.92 4.03 14.93
CA ALA A 111 -7.03 3.09 15.08
C ALA A 111 -8.28 3.62 14.42
N GLU A 112 -8.53 4.91 14.53
CA GLU A 112 -9.67 5.50 13.86
C GLU A 112 -9.56 5.39 12.36
N PHE A 113 -8.36 5.62 11.84
CA PHE A 113 -8.13 5.51 10.41
C PHE A 113 -8.41 4.10 9.94
N PHE A 114 -7.86 3.10 10.63
CA PHE A 114 -8.04 1.72 10.22
C PHE A 114 -9.52 1.33 10.26
N SER A 115 -10.23 1.81 11.26
CA SER A 115 -11.64 1.51 11.38
C SER A 115 -12.43 2.14 10.26
N LYS A 116 -12.15 3.41 9.99
CA LYS A 116 -12.89 4.12 8.97
C LYS A 116 -12.65 3.54 7.59
N GLU A 117 -11.42 3.13 7.32
CA GLU A 117 -11.08 2.61 6.01
C GLU A 117 -11.19 1.09 5.94
N HIS A 118 -11.66 0.48 7.03
CA HIS A 118 -11.89 -0.96 7.07
C HIS A 118 -10.63 -1.78 6.79
N PHE A 119 -9.53 -1.37 7.38
CA PHE A 119 -8.29 -2.14 7.25
C PHE A 119 -8.37 -3.41 8.08
N LEU A 120 -7.84 -4.48 7.52
CA LEU A 120 -7.63 -5.69 8.27
C LEU A 120 -6.25 -5.57 8.88
N VAL A 121 -6.17 -5.53 10.19
CA VAL A 121 -4.91 -5.26 10.88
C VAL A 121 -4.38 -6.51 11.55
N GLY A 122 -3.16 -6.90 11.18
CA GLY A 122 -2.47 -8.00 11.84
C GLY A 122 -1.33 -7.44 12.66
N ILE A 123 -1.18 -7.94 13.87
CA ILE A 123 -0.14 -7.50 14.77
C ILE A 123 0.89 -8.61 14.92
N SER A 124 2.14 -8.26 14.69
CA SER A 124 3.21 -9.22 14.86
C SER A 124 3.73 -9.10 16.28
N LEU A 125 3.62 -10.17 17.01
CA LEU A 125 4.00 -10.13 18.40
C LEU A 125 5.41 -10.52 18.70
N ASP A 126 6.02 -11.23 17.83
CA ASP A 126 7.33 -11.68 18.14
C ASP A 126 8.37 -10.77 17.59
N GLY A 127 8.03 -9.67 17.35
CA GLY A 127 8.94 -8.62 17.12
C GLY A 127 9.76 -8.58 15.99
#